data_f1550bd5b51a4be777cf111917e0a141
#
_entry.id   f1550bd5b51a4be777cf111917e0a141
#
_cell.length_a   1.000
_cell.length_b   1.000
_cell.length_c   1.000
_cell.angle_alpha   90.00
_cell.angle_beta   90.00
_cell.angle_gamma   90.00
#
_symmetry.space_group_name_H-M   'P 1'
#
loop_
_entity.id
_entity.type
_entity.pdbx_description
1 polymer ?
#
loop_
_entity_poly.entity_id
_entity_poly.type
_entity_poly.pdbx_seq_one_letter_code
_entity_poly.pdbx_strand_id
1 'polypeptide(L)'
;MIDGLGVYLPDARLPDACLDRLVDLRPVRGEGCYTGRLGNLRVTQGHDAVFIRGSLPKYLAGANALPLTRRALEDGLGKLEADLGLSLASGRVHELEIASTLPVEAPPRDYLSAWATLPRFARSSFGNGGTVSFVTRARAFSGYDKLAEMAPEVLPVPLDGLHGLRLEMKWKAGLRRFLGRPVDPWALADADLYITVVKGWAAMYFRILKKREVVLQLDAMTPKGMERTFACLGLAVYGLDRAEAIIAGGRASGALDKLTASRMRAWIRGLGQDARLTDAAPLTDELDAKVRSVTRFAR
;
A
#
# COMPACT_ATOMS: atom_id res chain seq x y z
N MET A 1 4.75 6.55 8.98
CA MET A 1 3.69 5.79 8.30
C MET A 1 2.96 6.62 7.24
N ILE A 2 2.41 7.81 7.53
CA ILE A 2 1.85 8.68 6.47
C ILE A 2 3.02 9.17 5.61
N ASP A 3 2.93 8.95 4.30
CA ASP A 3 3.93 9.38 3.33
C ASP A 3 3.34 10.43 2.38
N GLY A 4 2.36 10.05 1.59
CA GLY A 4 1.76 10.93 0.61
C GLY A 4 0.39 11.46 1.01
N LEU A 5 0.17 12.72 0.73
CA LEU A 5 -1.12 13.40 0.90
C LEU A 5 -1.59 14.00 -0.42
N GLY A 6 -2.92 13.91 -0.66
CA GLY A 6 -3.64 14.76 -1.58
C GLY A 6 -4.68 15.54 -0.80
N VAL A 7 -4.55 16.86 -0.74
CA VAL A 7 -5.45 17.78 -0.02
C VAL A 7 -6.18 18.65 -1.03
N TYR A 8 -7.46 18.83 -0.83
CA TYR A 8 -8.32 19.78 -1.52
C TYR A 8 -8.77 20.84 -0.51
N LEU A 9 -8.47 22.09 -0.77
CA LEU A 9 -8.90 23.26 0.00
C LEU A 9 -9.98 24.00 -0.81
N PRO A 10 -11.27 23.87 -0.47
CA PRO A 10 -12.33 24.63 -1.11
C PRO A 10 -12.22 26.11 -0.75
N ASP A 11 -12.76 26.96 -1.60
CA ASP A 11 -12.87 28.41 -1.39
C ASP A 11 -11.55 29.08 -0.96
N ALA A 12 -10.42 28.53 -1.44
CA ALA A 12 -9.08 28.96 -1.08
C ALA A 12 -8.34 29.52 -2.29
N ARG A 13 -7.55 30.56 -2.04
CA ARG A 13 -6.65 31.16 -3.02
C ARG A 13 -5.27 31.36 -2.40
N LEU A 14 -4.23 31.00 -3.14
CA LEU A 14 -2.84 31.19 -2.70
C LEU A 14 -2.53 32.68 -2.61
N PRO A 15 -1.92 33.15 -1.52
CA PRO A 15 -1.35 34.49 -1.44
C PRO A 15 -0.24 34.68 -2.48
N ASP A 16 -0.07 35.91 -2.98
CA ASP A 16 1.00 36.24 -3.94
C ASP A 16 2.38 35.83 -3.43
N ALA A 17 2.66 36.09 -2.15
CA ALA A 17 3.90 35.65 -1.51
C ALA A 17 4.13 34.13 -1.51
N CYS A 18 3.08 33.32 -1.64
CA CYS A 18 3.21 31.88 -1.84
C CYS A 18 3.47 31.56 -3.32
N LEU A 19 2.79 32.23 -4.25
CA LEU A 19 3.01 32.07 -5.69
C LEU A 19 4.46 32.36 -6.07
N ASP A 20 5.09 33.40 -5.48
CA ASP A 20 6.48 33.78 -5.70
C ASP A 20 7.48 32.70 -5.23
N ARG A 21 7.08 31.85 -4.29
CA ARG A 21 7.91 30.76 -3.77
C ARG A 21 7.75 29.43 -4.55
N LEU A 22 6.73 29.33 -5.40
CA LEU A 22 6.52 28.12 -6.19
C LEU A 22 7.55 28.01 -7.31
N VAL A 23 8.24 26.90 -7.37
CA VAL A 23 9.14 26.56 -8.47
C VAL A 23 8.33 25.94 -9.61
N ASP A 24 8.80 26.13 -10.85
CA ASP A 24 8.14 25.61 -12.07
C ASP A 24 6.68 26.08 -12.20
N LEU A 25 6.38 27.31 -11.78
CA LEU A 25 5.05 27.90 -11.87
C LEU A 25 4.64 28.04 -13.33
N ARG A 26 3.50 27.48 -13.67
CA ARG A 26 2.96 27.52 -15.04
C ARG A 26 1.43 27.60 -15.02
N PRO A 27 0.83 28.26 -16.02
CA PRO A 27 -0.62 28.29 -16.16
C PRO A 27 -1.15 26.89 -16.47
N VAL A 28 -2.35 26.59 -15.98
CA VAL A 28 -3.15 25.42 -16.33
C VAL A 28 -4.46 25.91 -16.96
N ARG A 29 -5.32 24.97 -17.46
CA ARG A 29 -6.59 25.37 -18.08
C ARG A 29 -7.43 26.23 -17.12
N GLY A 30 -7.83 27.42 -17.59
CA GLY A 30 -8.63 28.38 -16.85
C GLY A 30 -7.83 29.63 -16.51
N GLU A 31 -8.50 30.78 -16.60
CA GLU A 31 -7.93 32.07 -16.21
C GLU A 31 -7.64 32.08 -14.71
N GLY A 32 -6.47 32.58 -14.32
CA GLY A 32 -6.05 32.62 -12.92
C GLY A 32 -5.73 31.25 -12.29
N CYS A 33 -5.60 30.19 -13.09
CA CYS A 33 -5.24 28.86 -12.62
C CYS A 33 -3.76 28.57 -12.88
N TYR A 34 -3.05 28.11 -11.86
CA TYR A 34 -1.61 27.85 -11.90
C TYR A 34 -1.26 26.52 -11.22
N THR A 35 -0.17 25.92 -11.66
CA THR A 35 0.45 24.80 -10.94
C THR A 35 1.94 25.03 -10.79
N GLY A 36 2.49 24.67 -9.65
CA GLY A 36 3.91 24.78 -9.36
C GLY A 36 4.31 23.76 -8.29
N ARG A 37 5.52 23.89 -7.79
CA ARG A 37 6.06 23.02 -6.72
C ARG A 37 6.50 23.84 -5.53
N LEU A 38 6.10 23.41 -4.34
CA LEU A 38 6.62 23.84 -3.05
C LEU A 38 7.48 22.68 -2.50
N GLY A 39 8.80 22.76 -2.71
CA GLY A 39 9.67 21.61 -2.54
C GLY A 39 9.26 20.45 -3.46
N ASN A 40 8.97 19.29 -2.90
CA ASN A 40 8.47 18.14 -3.67
C ASN A 40 6.94 18.08 -3.78
N LEU A 41 6.22 18.99 -3.13
CA LEU A 41 4.76 19.05 -3.20
C LEU A 41 4.33 19.79 -4.47
N ARG A 42 3.43 19.18 -5.22
CA ARG A 42 2.72 19.88 -6.29
C ARG A 42 1.58 20.69 -5.68
N VAL A 43 1.55 21.97 -5.95
CA VAL A 43 0.49 22.89 -5.55
C VAL A 43 -0.20 23.41 -6.82
N THR A 44 -1.51 23.34 -6.84
CA THR A 44 -2.31 23.81 -7.98
C THR A 44 -3.39 24.76 -7.46
N GLN A 45 -3.35 26.00 -7.92
CA GLN A 45 -4.43 26.97 -7.78
C GLN A 45 -5.45 26.71 -8.87
N GLY A 46 -6.65 26.33 -8.48
CA GLY A 46 -7.82 26.32 -9.35
C GLY A 46 -8.59 27.63 -9.28
N HIS A 47 -9.80 27.66 -9.85
CA HIS A 47 -10.63 28.85 -9.84
C HIS A 47 -11.05 29.23 -8.41
N ASP A 48 -11.61 28.25 -7.66
CA ASP A 48 -12.11 28.44 -6.31
C ASP A 48 -11.52 27.43 -5.32
N ALA A 49 -10.32 26.89 -5.59
CA ALA A 49 -9.74 25.90 -4.73
C ALA A 49 -8.23 25.78 -4.91
N VAL A 50 -7.58 25.25 -3.87
CA VAL A 50 -6.17 24.87 -3.92
C VAL A 50 -6.06 23.34 -3.74
N PHE A 51 -5.25 22.72 -4.59
CA PHE A 51 -4.92 21.31 -4.53
C PHE A 51 -3.44 21.14 -4.17
N ILE A 52 -3.16 20.31 -3.20
CA ILE A 52 -1.80 20.00 -2.75
C ILE A 52 -1.61 18.49 -2.84
N ARG A 53 -0.49 18.05 -3.44
CA ARG A 53 -0.20 16.62 -3.54
C ARG A 53 1.29 16.36 -3.48
N GLY A 54 1.70 15.36 -2.70
CA GLY A 54 3.07 14.87 -2.65
C GLY A 54 3.41 14.13 -1.37
N SER A 55 4.70 13.86 -1.17
CA SER A 55 5.20 13.18 0.01
C SER A 55 5.55 14.20 1.10
N LEU A 56 4.87 14.11 2.23
CA LEU A 56 5.13 15.01 3.36
C LEU A 56 6.50 14.75 4.01
N PRO A 57 6.99 13.50 4.17
CA PRO A 57 8.36 13.27 4.63
C PRO A 57 9.42 13.88 3.71
N LYS A 58 9.27 13.77 2.40
CA LYS A 58 10.21 14.39 1.44
C LYS A 58 10.17 15.91 1.53
N TYR A 59 9.01 16.49 1.79
CA TYR A 59 8.86 17.93 1.97
C TYR A 59 9.58 18.43 3.24
N LEU A 60 9.54 17.65 4.32
CA LEU A 60 10.15 18.01 5.59
C LEU A 60 11.66 17.75 5.66
N ALA A 61 12.07 16.59 5.17
CA ALA A 61 13.41 16.04 5.41
C ALA A 61 14.17 15.68 4.12
N GLY A 62 13.64 16.03 2.94
CA GLY A 62 14.26 15.69 1.65
C GLY A 62 14.13 14.21 1.26
N ALA A 63 13.81 13.33 2.20
CA ALA A 63 13.73 11.89 1.99
C ALA A 63 12.50 11.29 2.68
N ASN A 64 12.05 10.11 2.20
CA ASN A 64 10.95 9.35 2.79
C ASN A 64 11.35 7.92 3.20
N ALA A 65 12.63 7.70 3.50
CA ALA A 65 13.11 6.40 3.96
C ALA A 65 12.53 6.04 5.34
N LEU A 66 12.47 7.02 6.24
CA LEU A 66 11.90 6.85 7.57
C LEU A 66 10.42 7.23 7.58
N PRO A 67 9.59 6.49 8.33
CA PRO A 67 8.19 6.84 8.50
C PRO A 67 8.06 8.09 9.38
N LEU A 68 7.14 9.01 9.00
CA LEU A 68 6.77 10.11 9.89
C LEU A 68 6.10 9.56 11.16
N THR A 69 6.60 10.01 12.31
CA THR A 69 5.86 9.88 13.57
C THR A 69 4.63 10.79 13.55
N ARG A 70 3.70 10.58 14.48
CA ARG A 70 2.52 11.44 14.61
C ARG A 70 2.92 12.89 14.90
N ARG A 71 3.90 13.12 15.80
CA ARG A 71 4.41 14.46 16.09
C ARG A 71 5.06 15.13 14.86
N ALA A 72 5.88 14.38 14.12
CA ALA A 72 6.48 14.92 12.90
C ALA A 72 5.43 15.20 11.81
N LEU A 73 4.27 14.51 11.82
CA LEU A 73 3.13 14.83 10.97
C LEU A 73 2.52 16.19 11.36
N GLU A 74 2.31 16.44 12.66
CA GLU A 74 1.82 17.73 13.19
C GLU A 74 2.77 18.87 12.80
N ASP A 75 4.06 18.71 13.05
CA ASP A 75 5.10 19.69 12.69
C ASP A 75 5.08 19.97 11.17
N GLY A 76 4.90 18.92 10.36
CA GLY A 76 4.84 19.01 8.91
C GLY A 76 3.62 19.74 8.38
N LEU A 77 2.47 19.52 8.98
CA LEU A 77 1.24 20.23 8.61
C LEU A 77 1.34 21.71 9.00
N GLY A 78 1.86 22.01 10.18
CA GLY A 78 2.10 23.39 10.61
C GLY A 78 3.08 24.14 9.70
N LYS A 79 4.19 23.50 9.32
CA LYS A 79 5.12 24.06 8.33
C LYS A 79 4.44 24.32 7.00
N LEU A 80 3.60 23.37 6.53
CA LEU A 80 2.91 23.49 5.27
C LEU A 80 1.91 24.66 5.27
N GLU A 81 1.14 24.85 6.36
CA GLU A 81 0.28 26.03 6.53
C GLU A 81 1.06 27.33 6.47
N ALA A 82 2.19 27.41 7.20
CA ALA A 82 3.04 28.61 7.20
C ALA A 82 3.63 28.89 5.81
N ASP A 83 4.07 27.86 5.10
CA ASP A 83 4.65 28.01 3.76
C ASP A 83 3.60 28.35 2.69
N LEU A 84 2.36 27.88 2.82
CA LEU A 84 1.26 28.23 1.93
C LEU A 84 0.61 29.56 2.27
N GLY A 85 0.70 29.99 3.52
CA GLY A 85 -0.09 31.13 4.03
C GLY A 85 -1.58 30.84 4.08
N LEU A 86 -1.96 29.56 4.21
CA LEU A 86 -3.36 29.08 4.21
C LEU A 86 -3.56 28.07 5.34
N SER A 87 -4.73 28.10 5.98
CA SER A 87 -5.11 27.06 6.93
C SER A 87 -5.55 25.77 6.20
N LEU A 88 -5.08 24.64 6.68
CA LEU A 88 -5.49 23.32 6.22
C LEU A 88 -6.75 22.80 6.92
N ALA A 89 -7.28 23.51 7.92
CA ALA A 89 -8.43 23.05 8.73
C ALA A 89 -9.73 22.90 7.92
N SER A 90 -9.93 23.74 6.88
CA SER A 90 -11.05 23.61 5.95
C SER A 90 -10.81 22.56 4.85
N GLY A 91 -9.60 22.01 4.79
CA GLY A 91 -9.17 21.08 3.77
C GLY A 91 -9.83 19.71 3.89
N ARG A 92 -9.78 18.96 2.79
CA ARG A 92 -10.22 17.57 2.73
C ARG A 92 -9.13 16.70 2.15
N VAL A 93 -8.76 15.65 2.87
CA VAL A 93 -7.85 14.63 2.36
C VAL A 93 -8.62 13.74 1.38
N HIS A 94 -8.23 13.75 0.14
CA HIS A 94 -8.84 12.93 -0.91
C HIS A 94 -7.94 11.78 -1.39
N GLU A 95 -6.61 11.94 -1.24
CA GLU A 95 -5.62 10.90 -1.46
C GLU A 95 -4.76 10.73 -0.20
N LEU A 96 -4.43 9.49 0.13
CA LEU A 96 -3.59 9.16 1.27
C LEU A 96 -2.67 8.00 0.91
N GLU A 97 -1.40 8.14 1.25
CA GLU A 97 -0.39 7.11 1.09
C GLU A 97 0.23 6.77 2.43
N ILE A 98 0.18 5.49 2.77
CA ILE A 98 0.78 4.95 3.98
C ILE A 98 1.90 4.02 3.58
N ALA A 99 3.08 4.27 4.10
CA ALA A 99 4.24 3.47 3.78
C ALA A 99 5.10 3.20 5.01
N SER A 100 5.77 2.05 4.99
CA SER A 100 6.82 1.69 5.93
C SER A 100 7.95 0.97 5.20
N THR A 101 9.18 1.35 5.47
CA THR A 101 10.36 0.61 5.06
C THR A 101 10.73 -0.33 6.21
N LEU A 102 10.76 -1.62 5.91
CA LEU A 102 11.06 -2.68 6.87
C LEU A 102 12.47 -3.19 6.60
N PRO A 103 13.36 -3.18 7.59
CA PRO A 103 14.64 -3.85 7.48
C PRO A 103 14.38 -5.36 7.41
N VAL A 104 14.91 -6.05 6.38
CA VAL A 104 14.70 -7.48 6.12
C VAL A 104 16.03 -8.17 5.85
N GLU A 105 16.12 -9.46 6.20
CA GLU A 105 17.35 -10.24 6.15
C GLU A 105 17.75 -10.65 4.73
N ALA A 106 16.76 -10.93 3.87
CA ALA A 106 16.97 -11.32 2.48
C ALA A 106 16.64 -10.18 1.50
N PRO A 107 17.08 -10.26 0.23
CA PRO A 107 16.70 -9.29 -0.78
C PRO A 107 15.18 -9.15 -0.94
N PRO A 108 14.64 -7.94 -1.08
CA PRO A 108 13.20 -7.69 -1.17
C PRO A 108 12.46 -8.53 -2.21
N ARG A 109 13.11 -8.83 -3.35
CA ARG A 109 12.56 -9.69 -4.41
C ARG A 109 12.18 -11.09 -3.91
N ASP A 110 12.89 -11.63 -2.91
CA ASP A 110 12.66 -12.97 -2.41
C ASP A 110 11.36 -13.02 -1.61
N TYR A 111 11.07 -12.00 -0.79
CA TYR A 111 9.77 -11.83 -0.11
C TYR A 111 8.63 -11.59 -1.11
N LEU A 112 8.87 -10.74 -2.11
CA LEU A 112 7.87 -10.36 -3.10
C LEU A 112 7.52 -11.50 -4.07
N SER A 113 8.45 -12.44 -4.29
CA SER A 113 8.23 -13.64 -5.09
C SER A 113 7.12 -14.53 -4.52
N ALA A 114 6.96 -14.52 -3.20
CA ALA A 114 5.92 -15.24 -2.50
C ALA A 114 4.52 -14.59 -2.64
N TRP A 115 4.41 -13.33 -3.07
CA TRP A 115 3.13 -12.66 -3.21
C TRP A 115 2.39 -13.15 -4.45
N ALA A 116 1.35 -13.95 -4.27
CA ALA A 116 0.58 -14.51 -5.37
C ALA A 116 -0.52 -13.56 -5.85
N THR A 117 -1.51 -13.29 -5.01
CA THR A 117 -2.68 -12.48 -5.41
C THR A 117 -3.25 -11.70 -4.21
N LEU A 118 -3.87 -10.58 -4.49
CA LEU A 118 -4.71 -9.85 -3.56
C LEU A 118 -6.13 -9.82 -4.15
N PRO A 119 -7.12 -10.45 -3.49
CA PRO A 119 -8.47 -10.58 -4.05
C PRO A 119 -9.07 -9.25 -4.51
N ARG A 120 -9.56 -9.19 -5.74
CA ARG A 120 -10.14 -8.02 -6.43
C ARG A 120 -9.14 -6.95 -6.87
N PHE A 121 -7.85 -7.23 -6.85
CA PHE A 121 -6.80 -6.35 -7.35
C PHE A 121 -6.10 -6.99 -8.54
N ALA A 122 -5.76 -6.20 -9.55
CA ALA A 122 -4.86 -6.62 -10.62
C ALA A 122 -3.43 -6.61 -10.09
N ARG A 123 -2.69 -7.70 -10.34
CA ARG A 123 -1.27 -7.82 -9.98
C ARG A 123 -0.41 -7.41 -11.15
N SER A 124 0.62 -6.63 -10.89
CA SER A 124 1.73 -6.34 -11.80
C SER A 124 3.06 -6.53 -11.09
N SER A 125 4.10 -6.87 -11.86
CA SER A 125 5.47 -7.02 -11.35
C SER A 125 6.43 -6.37 -12.33
N PHE A 126 7.42 -5.64 -11.81
CA PHE A 126 8.40 -4.88 -12.58
C PHE A 126 9.81 -5.14 -12.04
N GLY A 127 10.83 -4.81 -12.84
CA GLY A 127 12.23 -4.88 -12.40
C GLY A 127 12.66 -6.29 -11.97
N ASN A 128 12.39 -7.31 -12.79
CA ASN A 128 12.71 -8.72 -12.46
C ASN A 128 12.18 -9.16 -11.08
N GLY A 129 11.01 -8.68 -10.68
CA GLY A 129 10.41 -9.02 -9.38
C GLY A 129 10.82 -8.10 -8.23
N GLY A 130 11.65 -7.10 -8.47
CA GLY A 130 12.02 -6.10 -7.45
C GLY A 130 10.88 -5.19 -7.01
N THR A 131 9.79 -5.16 -7.77
CA THR A 131 8.54 -4.46 -7.41
C THR A 131 7.34 -5.35 -7.72
N VAL A 132 6.44 -5.49 -6.77
CA VAL A 132 5.12 -6.12 -6.95
C VAL A 132 4.04 -5.13 -6.52
N SER A 133 3.05 -4.94 -7.39
CA SER A 133 1.93 -4.03 -7.13
C SER A 133 0.60 -4.73 -7.35
N PHE A 134 -0.35 -4.44 -6.48
CA PHE A 134 -1.75 -4.82 -6.56
C PHE A 134 -2.59 -3.56 -6.72
N VAL A 135 -3.32 -3.42 -7.82
CA VAL A 135 -3.95 -2.15 -8.19
C VAL A 135 -5.44 -2.35 -8.48
N THR A 136 -6.24 -1.39 -8.01
CA THR A 136 -7.62 -1.13 -8.45
C THR A 136 -7.72 0.32 -8.90
N ARG A 137 -8.86 0.72 -9.43
CA ARG A 137 -9.12 2.15 -9.72
C ARG A 137 -8.97 3.05 -8.48
N ALA A 138 -9.36 2.56 -7.30
CA ALA A 138 -9.43 3.36 -6.08
C ALA A 138 -8.22 3.21 -5.15
N ARG A 139 -7.50 2.09 -5.22
CA ARG A 139 -6.44 1.73 -4.27
C ARG A 139 -5.29 1.01 -4.96
N ALA A 140 -4.11 1.14 -4.37
CA ALA A 140 -2.96 0.31 -4.72
C ALA A 140 -2.27 -0.18 -3.44
N PHE A 141 -1.68 -1.37 -3.50
CA PHE A 141 -0.75 -1.87 -2.50
C PHE A 141 0.50 -2.38 -3.21
N SER A 142 1.66 -1.89 -2.82
CA SER A 142 2.93 -2.20 -3.48
C SER A 142 3.99 -2.60 -2.48
N GLY A 143 4.87 -3.51 -2.89
CA GLY A 143 6.12 -3.81 -2.22
C GLY A 143 7.28 -3.63 -3.17
N TYR A 144 8.38 -3.04 -2.72
CA TYR A 144 9.56 -2.82 -3.54
C TYR A 144 10.83 -2.60 -2.71
N ASP A 145 11.98 -2.76 -3.39
CA ASP A 145 13.29 -2.48 -2.82
C ASP A 145 13.48 -0.97 -2.71
N LYS A 146 13.45 -0.46 -1.46
CA LYS A 146 13.60 0.98 -1.21
C LYS A 146 15.02 1.46 -1.42
N LEU A 147 16.02 0.62 -1.15
CA LEU A 147 17.42 1.00 -1.31
C LEU A 147 17.80 1.11 -2.79
N ALA A 148 17.26 0.22 -3.63
CA ALA A 148 17.47 0.29 -5.07
C ALA A 148 16.79 1.52 -5.71
N GLU A 149 15.73 2.09 -5.06
CA GLU A 149 15.06 3.31 -5.53
C GLU A 149 15.79 4.58 -5.11
N MET A 150 16.54 4.54 -4.00
CA MET A 150 17.20 5.71 -3.43
C MET A 150 18.57 5.91 -4.06
N ALA A 151 18.95 7.19 -4.28
CA ALA A 151 20.33 7.51 -4.60
C ALA A 151 21.25 7.14 -3.41
N PRO A 152 22.46 6.60 -3.65
CA PRO A 152 23.37 6.14 -2.60
C PRO A 152 23.68 7.19 -1.52
N GLU A 153 23.61 8.47 -1.89
CA GLU A 153 23.94 9.60 -1.01
C GLU A 153 22.86 9.90 0.03
N VAL A 154 21.69 9.28 -0.07
CA VAL A 154 20.49 9.58 0.75
C VAL A 154 20.16 8.44 1.70
N LEU A 155 21.07 7.54 2.01
CA LEU A 155 20.84 6.45 2.96
C LEU A 155 20.86 6.98 4.40
N PRO A 156 19.69 7.25 5.04
CA PRO A 156 19.65 7.89 6.37
C PRO A 156 19.81 6.89 7.51
N VAL A 157 19.93 5.59 7.23
CA VAL A 157 20.02 4.55 8.26
C VAL A 157 21.02 3.51 7.82
N PRO A 158 22.04 3.22 8.65
CA PRO A 158 22.82 2.00 8.46
C PRO A 158 21.84 0.83 8.67
N LEU A 159 21.53 0.13 7.61
CA LEU A 159 20.73 -1.09 7.70
C LEU A 159 21.60 -2.29 8.12
N ASP A 160 22.87 -2.04 8.53
CA ASP A 160 23.83 -3.02 9.07
C ASP A 160 23.77 -4.39 8.37
N GLY A 161 23.90 -4.38 7.04
CA GLY A 161 23.80 -5.59 6.22
C GLY A 161 22.38 -6.05 5.90
N LEU A 162 21.34 -5.35 6.36
CA LEU A 162 19.95 -5.62 6.04
C LEU A 162 19.50 -4.93 4.75
N HIS A 163 18.45 -5.46 4.16
CA HIS A 163 17.78 -4.88 2.99
C HIS A 163 16.58 -4.02 3.40
N GLY A 164 16.18 -3.09 2.56
CA GLY A 164 15.05 -2.19 2.80
C GLY A 164 13.80 -2.55 1.98
N LEU A 165 12.91 -3.39 2.50
CA LEU A 165 11.63 -3.68 1.84
C LEU A 165 10.61 -2.61 2.22
N ARG A 166 10.16 -1.81 1.22
CA ARG A 166 9.08 -0.85 1.42
C ARG A 166 7.75 -1.44 1.07
N LEU A 167 6.80 -1.30 1.99
CA LEU A 167 5.39 -1.62 1.79
C LEU A 167 4.57 -0.34 1.78
N GLU A 168 3.82 -0.13 0.70
CA GLU A 168 3.08 1.11 0.44
C GLU A 168 1.62 0.81 0.10
N MET A 169 0.70 1.48 0.76
CA MET A 169 -0.72 1.48 0.43
C MET A 169 -1.18 2.88 0.07
N LYS A 170 -1.83 3.00 -1.08
CA LYS A 170 -2.34 4.26 -1.60
C LYS A 170 -3.85 4.21 -1.78
N TRP A 171 -4.55 5.16 -1.17
CA TRP A 171 -5.94 5.49 -1.47
C TRP A 171 -5.96 6.63 -2.49
N LYS A 172 -6.37 6.31 -3.73
CA LYS A 172 -6.56 7.28 -4.82
C LYS A 172 -7.99 7.80 -4.86
N ALA A 173 -8.92 7.05 -4.26
CA ALA A 173 -10.32 7.39 -4.11
C ALA A 173 -10.96 6.55 -3.00
N GLY A 174 -12.12 6.98 -2.51
CA GLY A 174 -12.90 6.23 -1.53
C GLY A 174 -12.37 6.29 -0.10
N LEU A 175 -11.43 7.20 0.21
CA LEU A 175 -10.90 7.39 1.56
C LEU A 175 -12.01 7.71 2.56
N ARG A 176 -12.95 8.61 2.21
CA ARG A 176 -14.13 8.92 3.02
C ARG A 176 -14.94 7.67 3.39
N ARG A 177 -15.13 6.72 2.44
CA ARG A 177 -15.85 5.46 2.71
C ARG A 177 -15.08 4.57 3.68
N PHE A 178 -13.76 4.53 3.55
CA PHE A 178 -12.90 3.76 4.43
C PHE A 178 -12.91 4.31 5.87
N LEU A 179 -12.84 5.63 6.03
CA LEU A 179 -12.79 6.31 7.33
C LEU A 179 -14.17 6.64 7.91
N GLY A 180 -15.26 6.39 7.15
CA GLY A 180 -16.64 6.67 7.57
C GLY A 180 -17.04 8.14 7.52
N ARG A 181 -16.10 9.07 7.37
CA ARG A 181 -16.30 10.53 7.34
C ARG A 181 -15.28 11.23 6.44
N PRO A 182 -15.56 12.47 6.00
CA PRO A 182 -14.50 13.33 5.47
C PRO A 182 -13.47 13.62 6.56
N VAL A 183 -12.23 13.76 6.17
CA VAL A 183 -11.10 14.00 7.07
C VAL A 183 -10.33 15.21 6.57
N ASP A 184 -10.10 16.18 7.42
CA ASP A 184 -9.16 17.25 7.20
C ASP A 184 -7.72 16.77 7.48
N PRO A 185 -6.70 17.49 7.01
CA PRO A 185 -5.31 17.08 7.20
C PRO A 185 -4.90 16.93 8.68
N TRP A 186 -5.38 17.81 9.57
CA TRP A 186 -5.03 17.79 11.00
C TRP A 186 -5.59 16.58 11.72
N ALA A 187 -6.79 16.12 11.30
CA ALA A 187 -7.38 14.91 11.86
C ALA A 187 -6.52 13.65 11.66
N LEU A 188 -5.61 13.64 10.67
CA LEU A 188 -4.65 12.54 10.49
C LEU A 188 -3.64 12.43 11.63
N ALA A 189 -3.43 13.48 12.41
CA ALA A 189 -2.59 13.48 13.61
C ALA A 189 -3.35 13.02 14.86
N ASP A 190 -4.68 12.86 14.79
CA ASP A 190 -5.45 12.20 15.85
C ASP A 190 -5.00 10.76 16.04
N ALA A 191 -4.80 10.35 17.30
CA ALA A 191 -4.22 9.04 17.62
C ALA A 191 -5.07 7.89 17.09
N ASP A 192 -6.39 7.95 17.26
CA ASP A 192 -7.31 6.87 16.89
C ASP A 192 -7.42 6.75 15.38
N LEU A 193 -7.47 7.89 14.68
CA LEU A 193 -7.49 7.91 13.23
C LEU A 193 -6.18 7.41 12.64
N TYR A 194 -5.04 7.86 13.18
CA TYR A 194 -3.72 7.41 12.77
C TYR A 194 -3.59 5.87 12.92
N ILE A 195 -3.97 5.33 14.08
CA ILE A 195 -3.97 3.89 14.33
C ILE A 195 -4.91 3.15 13.36
N THR A 196 -6.10 3.71 13.08
CA THR A 196 -7.07 3.13 12.14
C THR A 196 -6.48 3.01 10.73
N VAL A 197 -5.78 4.03 10.27
CA VAL A 197 -5.12 4.05 8.96
C VAL A 197 -3.98 3.04 8.90
N VAL A 198 -3.14 2.97 9.94
CA VAL A 198 -2.04 2.00 10.04
C VAL A 198 -2.56 0.56 10.07
N LYS A 199 -3.63 0.29 10.85
CA LYS A 199 -4.30 -1.02 10.85
C LYS A 199 -4.87 -1.38 9.48
N GLY A 200 -5.41 -0.41 8.75
CA GLY A 200 -5.91 -0.60 7.37
C GLY A 200 -4.80 -1.02 6.40
N TRP A 201 -3.61 -0.41 6.52
CA TRP A 201 -2.41 -0.80 5.76
C TRP A 201 -1.99 -2.23 6.08
N ALA A 202 -1.86 -2.59 7.34
CA ALA A 202 -1.49 -3.95 7.73
C ALA A 202 -2.56 -4.98 7.32
N ALA A 203 -3.84 -4.67 7.50
CA ALA A 203 -4.93 -5.54 7.06
C ALA A 203 -4.89 -5.82 5.55
N MET A 204 -4.49 -4.83 4.74
CA MET A 204 -4.33 -5.04 3.31
C MET A 204 -3.16 -5.99 3.00
N TYR A 205 -2.04 -5.84 3.68
CA TYR A 205 -0.90 -6.77 3.58
C TYR A 205 -1.31 -8.22 3.93
N PHE A 206 -2.00 -8.43 5.06
CA PHE A 206 -2.42 -9.77 5.49
C PHE A 206 -3.49 -10.41 4.59
N ARG A 207 -4.13 -9.65 3.70
CA ARG A 207 -5.03 -10.18 2.67
C ARG A 207 -4.31 -10.67 1.43
N ILE A 208 -3.02 -10.38 1.28
CA ILE A 208 -2.23 -10.93 0.17
C ILE A 208 -2.12 -12.43 0.38
N LEU A 209 -2.59 -13.19 -0.58
CA LEU A 209 -2.37 -14.62 -0.63
C LEU A 209 -0.93 -14.86 -1.04
N LYS A 210 -0.20 -15.57 -0.19
CA LYS A 210 1.22 -15.86 -0.38
C LYS A 210 1.38 -17.27 -0.92
N LYS A 211 2.31 -17.45 -1.84
CA LYS A 211 2.76 -18.78 -2.25
C LYS A 211 3.44 -19.42 -1.05
N ARG A 212 3.11 -20.66 -0.81
CA ARG A 212 3.81 -21.50 0.17
C ARG A 212 4.42 -22.68 -0.59
N GLU A 213 5.58 -23.10 -0.19
CA GLU A 213 6.13 -24.35 -0.71
C GLU A 213 5.28 -25.50 -0.18
N VAL A 214 4.89 -26.40 -1.07
CA VAL A 214 4.15 -27.61 -0.69
C VAL A 214 5.17 -28.68 -0.36
N VAL A 215 5.33 -28.97 0.92
CA VAL A 215 6.17 -30.07 1.39
C VAL A 215 5.32 -31.33 1.46
N LEU A 216 5.79 -32.40 0.79
CA LEU A 216 5.19 -33.71 0.89
C LEU A 216 5.49 -34.31 2.27
N GLN A 217 4.51 -34.30 3.16
CA GLN A 217 4.59 -35.07 4.41
C GLN A 217 4.25 -36.53 4.12
N LEU A 218 5.29 -37.36 4.05
CA LEU A 218 5.18 -38.78 3.71
C LEU A 218 4.34 -39.59 4.73
N ASP A 219 4.18 -39.07 5.94
CA ASP A 219 3.46 -39.75 7.05
C ASP A 219 1.93 -39.69 6.88
N ALA A 220 1.42 -38.90 5.96
CA ALA A 220 -0.01 -38.75 5.66
C ALA A 220 -0.43 -39.40 4.33
N MET A 221 0.26 -40.42 3.87
CA MET A 221 0.03 -41.09 2.59
C MET A 221 -1.24 -41.96 2.61
N THR A 222 -2.39 -41.31 2.81
CA THR A 222 -3.69 -41.88 2.48
C THR A 222 -4.09 -41.44 1.08
N PRO A 223 -4.93 -42.18 0.34
CA PRO A 223 -5.44 -41.74 -0.97
C PRO A 223 -6.01 -40.31 -0.92
N LYS A 224 -6.78 -39.97 0.11
CA LYS A 224 -7.36 -38.65 0.31
C LYS A 224 -6.30 -37.58 0.63
N GLY A 225 -5.25 -37.93 1.34
CA GLY A 225 -4.10 -37.05 1.60
C GLY A 225 -3.33 -36.75 0.32
N MET A 226 -3.12 -37.76 -0.53
CA MET A 226 -2.48 -37.59 -1.84
C MET A 226 -3.30 -36.70 -2.78
N GLU A 227 -4.62 -36.93 -2.89
CA GLU A 227 -5.51 -36.05 -3.68
C GLU A 227 -5.38 -34.60 -3.22
N ARG A 228 -5.37 -34.35 -1.91
CA ARG A 228 -5.22 -33.03 -1.34
C ARG A 228 -3.85 -32.42 -1.66
N THR A 229 -2.79 -33.20 -1.57
CA THR A 229 -1.41 -32.77 -1.90
C THR A 229 -1.32 -32.42 -3.39
N PHE A 230 -1.83 -33.25 -4.29
CA PHE A 230 -1.85 -32.93 -5.72
C PHE A 230 -2.70 -31.70 -6.04
N ALA A 231 -3.81 -31.50 -5.33
CA ALA A 231 -4.59 -30.28 -5.47
C ALA A 231 -3.82 -29.03 -5.01
N CYS A 232 -3.04 -29.12 -3.91
CA CYS A 232 -2.16 -28.03 -3.46
C CYS A 232 -1.04 -27.73 -4.46
N LEU A 233 -0.38 -28.78 -4.98
CA LEU A 233 0.64 -28.64 -6.03
C LEU A 233 0.04 -28.02 -7.29
N GLY A 234 -1.15 -28.47 -7.70
CA GLY A 234 -1.88 -27.89 -8.81
C GLY A 234 -2.15 -26.39 -8.60
N LEU A 235 -2.61 -26.00 -7.41
CA LEU A 235 -2.82 -24.58 -7.08
C LEU A 235 -1.51 -23.78 -7.03
N ALA A 236 -0.42 -24.37 -6.57
CA ALA A 236 0.89 -23.71 -6.57
C ALA A 236 1.39 -23.44 -8.00
N VAL A 237 1.15 -24.35 -8.94
CA VAL A 237 1.56 -24.24 -10.35
C VAL A 237 0.61 -23.34 -11.15
N TYR A 238 -0.70 -23.58 -11.06
CA TYR A 238 -1.70 -22.87 -11.86
C TYR A 238 -2.08 -21.51 -11.30
N GLY A 239 -1.95 -21.33 -10.01
CA GLY A 239 -2.38 -20.13 -9.29
C GLY A 239 -3.86 -20.13 -8.95
N LEU A 240 -4.19 -19.50 -7.84
CA LEU A 240 -5.57 -19.40 -7.33
C LEU A 240 -6.49 -18.64 -8.28
N ASP A 241 -6.00 -17.59 -8.92
CA ASP A 241 -6.81 -16.76 -9.84
C ASP A 241 -7.29 -17.57 -11.05
N ARG A 242 -6.43 -18.45 -11.60
CA ARG A 242 -6.82 -19.35 -12.70
C ARG A 242 -7.82 -20.39 -12.24
N ALA A 243 -7.65 -20.95 -11.04
CA ALA A 243 -8.60 -21.89 -10.46
C ALA A 243 -9.97 -21.21 -10.22
N GLU A 244 -9.99 -19.99 -9.68
CA GLU A 244 -11.22 -19.20 -9.53
C GLU A 244 -11.87 -18.86 -10.88
N ALA A 245 -11.07 -18.56 -11.92
CA ALA A 245 -11.56 -18.30 -13.27
C ALA A 245 -12.24 -19.54 -13.90
N ILE A 246 -11.70 -20.75 -13.69
CA ILE A 246 -12.32 -22.01 -14.13
C ILE A 246 -13.68 -22.19 -13.46
N ILE A 247 -13.78 -21.97 -12.15
CA ILE A 247 -15.05 -22.07 -11.42
C ILE A 247 -16.05 -21.01 -11.91
N ALA A 248 -15.57 -19.79 -12.20
CA ALA A 248 -16.40 -18.72 -12.75
C ALA A 248 -16.92 -19.08 -14.16
N GLY A 249 -16.07 -19.66 -15.01
CA GLY A 249 -16.43 -20.15 -16.34
C GLY A 249 -17.48 -21.28 -16.28
N GLY A 250 -17.28 -22.26 -15.40
CA GLY A 250 -18.25 -23.33 -15.15
C GLY A 250 -19.61 -22.80 -14.65
N ARG A 251 -19.58 -21.73 -13.84
CA ARG A 251 -20.80 -21.05 -13.41
C ARG A 251 -21.50 -20.32 -14.56
N ALA A 252 -20.74 -19.62 -15.40
CA ALA A 252 -21.28 -18.87 -16.53
C ALA A 252 -21.87 -19.79 -17.62
N SER A 253 -21.27 -20.96 -17.83
CA SER A 253 -21.75 -21.97 -18.78
C SER A 253 -22.94 -22.81 -18.27
N GLY A 254 -23.33 -22.66 -17.00
CA GLY A 254 -24.35 -23.49 -16.36
C GLY A 254 -23.87 -24.89 -15.93
N ALA A 255 -22.60 -25.24 -16.13
CA ALA A 255 -22.02 -26.50 -15.70
C ALA A 255 -21.90 -26.63 -14.17
N LEU A 256 -21.89 -25.52 -13.45
CA LEU A 256 -21.87 -25.46 -12.01
C LEU A 256 -23.02 -24.61 -11.46
N ASP A 257 -23.74 -25.12 -10.47
CA ASP A 257 -24.72 -24.34 -9.72
C ASP A 257 -24.01 -23.37 -8.73
N LYS A 258 -24.78 -22.43 -8.16
CA LYS A 258 -24.25 -21.39 -7.26
C LYS A 258 -23.62 -21.98 -5.98
N LEU A 259 -24.24 -23.01 -5.43
CA LEU A 259 -23.80 -23.61 -4.16
C LEU A 259 -22.50 -24.41 -4.36
N THR A 260 -22.44 -25.22 -5.42
CA THR A 260 -21.24 -25.99 -5.82
C THR A 260 -20.06 -25.06 -6.10
N ALA A 261 -20.27 -23.99 -6.90
CA ALA A 261 -19.23 -23.01 -7.17
C ALA A 261 -18.73 -22.31 -5.90
N SER A 262 -19.62 -22.01 -4.94
CA SER A 262 -19.25 -21.45 -3.65
C SER A 262 -18.40 -22.41 -2.80
N ARG A 263 -18.81 -23.69 -2.73
CA ARG A 263 -18.08 -24.75 -2.02
C ARG A 263 -16.70 -24.99 -2.62
N MET A 264 -16.59 -25.05 -3.94
CA MET A 264 -15.30 -25.20 -4.63
C MET A 264 -14.37 -24.04 -4.34
N ARG A 265 -14.85 -22.78 -4.38
CA ARG A 265 -14.03 -21.61 -4.00
C ARG A 265 -13.57 -21.67 -2.54
N ALA A 266 -14.43 -22.05 -1.60
CA ALA A 266 -14.06 -22.21 -0.21
C ALA A 266 -13.01 -23.29 -0.04
N TRP A 267 -13.15 -24.42 -0.75
CA TRP A 267 -12.21 -25.53 -0.70
C TRP A 267 -10.83 -25.16 -1.25
N ILE A 268 -10.73 -24.56 -2.45
CA ILE A 268 -9.41 -24.15 -2.99
C ILE A 268 -8.71 -23.08 -2.15
N ARG A 269 -9.47 -22.19 -1.52
CA ARG A 269 -8.89 -21.21 -0.56
C ARG A 269 -8.39 -21.89 0.71
N GLY A 270 -9.12 -22.88 1.20
CA GLY A 270 -8.73 -23.70 2.35
C GLY A 270 -7.47 -24.53 2.10
N LEU A 271 -7.30 -25.06 0.88
CA LEU A 271 -6.08 -25.79 0.50
C LEU A 271 -4.83 -24.93 0.65
N GLY A 272 -4.89 -23.65 0.22
CA GLY A 272 -3.77 -22.71 0.35
C GLY A 272 -3.43 -22.31 1.80
N GLN A 273 -4.26 -22.68 2.77
CA GLN A 273 -4.09 -22.34 4.18
C GLN A 273 -3.82 -23.59 5.07
N ASP A 274 -3.76 -24.78 4.49
CA ASP A 274 -3.52 -26.01 5.27
C ASP A 274 -2.05 -26.08 5.70
N ALA A 275 -1.81 -25.78 6.98
CA ALA A 275 -0.49 -25.78 7.58
C ALA A 275 0.24 -27.15 7.54
N ARG A 276 -0.51 -28.24 7.34
CA ARG A 276 0.08 -29.60 7.24
C ARG A 276 0.69 -29.91 5.88
N LEU A 277 0.35 -29.10 4.87
CA LEU A 277 0.79 -29.26 3.48
C LEU A 277 1.72 -28.13 3.02
N THR A 278 1.94 -27.15 3.88
CA THR A 278 2.75 -25.98 3.54
C THR A 278 3.76 -25.73 4.64
N ASP A 279 5.04 -25.83 4.33
CA ASP A 279 6.04 -25.23 5.20
C ASP A 279 5.84 -23.71 5.21
N ALA A 280 5.89 -23.13 6.40
CA ALA A 280 5.97 -21.68 6.52
C ALA A 280 7.27 -21.25 5.83
N ALA A 281 7.18 -20.45 4.78
CA ALA A 281 8.38 -19.87 4.19
C ALA A 281 8.97 -18.90 5.23
N PRO A 282 10.21 -19.13 5.74
CA PRO A 282 10.78 -18.32 6.83
C PRO A 282 10.72 -16.83 6.58
N LEU A 283 10.91 -16.43 5.31
CA LEU A 283 10.81 -15.03 4.86
C LEU A 283 9.39 -14.46 5.02
N THR A 284 8.36 -15.27 4.81
CA THR A 284 6.97 -14.83 5.01
C THR A 284 6.69 -14.57 6.48
N ASP A 285 7.17 -15.45 7.37
CA ASP A 285 6.96 -15.34 8.81
C ASP A 285 7.72 -14.14 9.39
N GLU A 286 8.95 -13.91 8.93
CA GLU A 286 9.73 -12.73 9.26
C GLU A 286 8.97 -11.45 8.88
N LEU A 287 8.51 -11.37 7.62
CA LEU A 287 7.81 -10.20 7.14
C LEU A 287 6.49 -9.97 7.87
N ASP A 288 5.74 -11.04 8.14
CA ASP A 288 4.51 -11.00 8.93
C ASP A 288 4.75 -10.48 10.35
N ALA A 289 5.84 -10.92 11.00
CA ALA A 289 6.23 -10.45 12.32
C ALA A 289 6.59 -8.95 12.31
N LYS A 290 7.36 -8.50 11.30
CA LYS A 290 7.74 -7.10 11.15
C LYS A 290 6.50 -6.20 10.90
N VAL A 291 5.56 -6.62 10.06
CA VAL A 291 4.32 -5.88 9.84
C VAL A 291 3.47 -5.79 11.11
N ARG A 292 3.37 -6.87 11.90
CA ARG A 292 2.69 -6.84 13.21
C ARG A 292 3.39 -5.90 14.19
N SER A 293 4.72 -5.88 14.20
CA SER A 293 5.51 -4.98 15.04
C SER A 293 5.18 -3.51 14.75
N VAL A 294 5.19 -3.12 13.47
CA VAL A 294 4.83 -1.74 13.06
C VAL A 294 3.46 -1.32 13.59
N THR A 295 2.46 -2.23 13.58
CA THR A 295 1.12 -1.90 14.11
C THR A 295 1.06 -1.76 15.63
N ARG A 296 2.00 -2.36 16.37
CA ARG A 296 2.10 -2.19 17.82
C ARG A 296 2.73 -0.86 18.21
N PHE A 297 3.75 -0.42 17.47
CA PHE A 297 4.44 0.84 17.72
C PHE A 297 3.68 2.08 17.23
N ALA A 298 2.64 1.91 16.41
CA ALA A 298 1.78 3.02 15.98
C ALA A 298 0.76 3.49 17.03
N ARG A 299 0.74 2.84 18.21
CA ARG A 299 -0.16 3.17 19.34
C ARG A 299 0.30 4.37 20.14
#